data_ec5dbf377c4fa497ba577733962c72b1
#
_entry.id   ec5dbf377c4fa497ba577733962c72b1
#
_cell.length_a   1.000
_cell.length_b   1.000
_cell.length_c   1.000
_cell.angle_alpha   90.00
_cell.angle_beta   90.00
_cell.angle_gamma   90.00
#
_symmetry.space_group_name_H-M   'P 1'
#
loop_
_entity.id
_entity.type
_entity.pdbx_description
1 polymer ?
#
loop_
_entity_poly.entity_id
_entity_poly.type
_entity_poly.pdbx_seq_one_letter_code
_entity_poly.pdbx_strand_id
1 'polypeptide(L)'
;MIDFNDKKQVAKAIQYTDVNPNLTREGLLKHLDVCVKYDFQAAMIAPCYIALAKDVLKGTGIEVASTLNFPQANDTLGMKLAALKEMIKEGVDQFDFPPNPGLLIGGEEKAYFEEIKQIVDLAHAGGVICKTMLEFGFLNEKQKARAAQLACEAGVDWVKQSSGWGVGGCAATVEDVKILKANIHEPTKVKVSGKVNTLEKMKAMFEAGAELVGTSSGPSIVDGLVGDINAY
;
A
#
# COMPACT_ATOMS: atom_id res chain seq x y z
N MET A 1 7.70 -9.73 -16.04
CA MET A 1 6.38 -9.12 -16.44
C MET A 1 5.33 -10.19 -16.24
N ILE A 2 4.19 -9.89 -15.61
CA ILE A 2 3.13 -10.89 -15.37
C ILE A 2 2.36 -11.19 -16.66
N ASP A 3 1.86 -12.43 -16.80
CA ASP A 3 0.91 -12.78 -17.85
C ASP A 3 -0.51 -12.45 -17.36
N PHE A 4 -1.14 -11.45 -17.97
CA PHE A 4 -2.50 -11.02 -17.64
C PHE A 4 -3.61 -11.98 -18.10
N ASN A 5 -3.27 -13.02 -18.87
CA ASN A 5 -4.20 -14.12 -19.16
C ASN A 5 -4.14 -15.22 -18.09
N ASP A 6 -3.12 -15.23 -17.26
CA ASP A 6 -3.00 -16.14 -16.12
C ASP A 6 -3.60 -15.50 -14.85
N LYS A 7 -4.81 -15.94 -14.51
CA LYS A 7 -5.53 -15.46 -13.32
C LYS A 7 -4.73 -15.58 -12.02
N LYS A 8 -3.85 -16.60 -11.90
CA LYS A 8 -3.03 -16.78 -10.70
C LYS A 8 -1.95 -15.70 -10.61
N GLN A 9 -1.28 -15.38 -11.72
CA GLN A 9 -0.29 -14.30 -11.74
C GLN A 9 -0.95 -12.95 -11.47
N VAL A 10 -2.14 -12.70 -12.01
CA VAL A 10 -2.92 -11.49 -11.73
C VAL A 10 -3.26 -11.41 -10.23
N ALA A 11 -3.76 -12.50 -9.62
CA ALA A 11 -4.10 -12.53 -8.20
C ALA A 11 -2.86 -12.28 -7.30
N LYS A 12 -1.71 -12.89 -7.64
CA LYS A 12 -0.45 -12.68 -6.90
C LYS A 12 0.15 -11.28 -7.03
N ALA A 13 -0.39 -10.44 -7.88
CA ALA A 13 -0.04 -9.02 -8.01
C ALA A 13 -1.08 -8.09 -7.34
N ILE A 14 -1.99 -8.65 -6.53
CA ILE A 14 -3.07 -7.91 -5.84
C ILE A 14 -2.95 -8.10 -4.34
N GLN A 15 -2.99 -6.97 -3.60
CA GLN A 15 -3.30 -6.92 -2.18
C GLN A 15 -4.79 -6.59 -2.04
N TYR A 16 -5.59 -7.59 -1.70
CA TYR A 16 -7.02 -7.40 -1.55
C TYR A 16 -7.29 -6.63 -0.27
N THR A 17 -7.97 -5.49 -0.40
CA THR A 17 -8.00 -4.44 0.62
C THR A 17 -9.39 -4.25 1.21
N ASP A 18 -9.49 -4.31 2.54
CA ASP A 18 -10.59 -3.76 3.32
C ASP A 18 -10.04 -3.14 4.63
N VAL A 19 -9.94 -1.82 4.64
CA VAL A 19 -9.48 -1.01 5.78
C VAL A 19 -10.58 -0.07 6.29
N ASN A 20 -11.83 -0.38 5.97
CA ASN A 20 -12.95 0.42 6.42
C ASN A 20 -13.05 0.44 7.95
N PRO A 21 -13.27 1.61 8.58
CA PRO A 21 -13.32 1.72 10.04
C PRO A 21 -14.52 1.01 10.67
N ASN A 22 -15.54 0.67 9.88
CA ASN A 22 -16.71 -0.06 10.31
C ASN A 22 -16.66 -1.57 9.96
N LEU A 23 -15.51 -2.07 9.51
CA LEU A 23 -15.34 -3.50 9.24
C LEU A 23 -15.52 -4.30 10.52
N THR A 24 -16.49 -5.21 10.53
CA THR A 24 -16.76 -6.09 11.65
C THR A 24 -15.85 -7.33 11.59
N ARG A 25 -15.75 -8.06 12.71
CA ARG A 25 -15.05 -9.36 12.74
C ARG A 25 -15.61 -10.35 11.71
N GLU A 26 -16.94 -10.41 11.55
CA GLU A 26 -17.58 -11.27 10.54
C GLU A 26 -17.21 -10.84 9.11
N GLY A 27 -17.23 -9.51 8.86
CA GLY A 27 -16.80 -8.95 7.59
C GLY A 27 -15.33 -9.27 7.27
N LEU A 28 -14.47 -9.16 8.28
CA LEU A 28 -13.06 -9.55 8.14
C LEU A 28 -12.91 -11.02 7.75
N LEU A 29 -13.59 -11.94 8.44
CA LEU A 29 -13.47 -13.38 8.13
C LEU A 29 -13.91 -13.67 6.68
N LYS A 30 -14.99 -13.04 6.20
CA LYS A 30 -15.40 -13.13 4.79
C LYS A 30 -14.35 -12.57 3.84
N HIS A 31 -13.70 -11.47 4.20
CA HIS A 31 -12.60 -10.88 3.43
C HIS A 31 -11.40 -11.84 3.33
N LEU A 32 -11.02 -12.46 4.44
CA LEU A 32 -9.93 -13.44 4.47
C LEU A 32 -10.26 -14.70 3.67
N ASP A 33 -11.49 -15.21 3.73
CA ASP A 33 -11.95 -16.34 2.90
C ASP A 33 -11.82 -16.02 1.41
N VAL A 34 -12.13 -14.78 1.00
CA VAL A 34 -11.94 -14.33 -0.38
C VAL A 34 -10.46 -14.28 -0.74
N CYS A 35 -9.60 -13.81 0.17
CA CYS A 35 -8.15 -13.81 -0.05
C CYS A 35 -7.63 -15.23 -0.33
N VAL A 36 -8.06 -16.21 0.44
CA VAL A 36 -7.69 -17.61 0.27
C VAL A 36 -8.24 -18.18 -1.04
N LYS A 37 -9.53 -17.93 -1.34
CA LYS A 37 -10.20 -18.41 -2.55
C LYS A 37 -9.48 -17.99 -3.84
N TYR A 38 -9.03 -16.74 -3.91
CA TYR A 38 -8.37 -16.18 -5.09
C TYR A 38 -6.86 -16.31 -5.05
N ASP A 39 -6.29 -16.74 -3.92
CA ASP A 39 -4.85 -16.83 -3.68
C ASP A 39 -4.14 -15.49 -3.91
N PHE A 40 -4.69 -14.40 -3.35
CA PHE A 40 -4.10 -13.07 -3.44
C PHE A 40 -2.72 -13.00 -2.79
N GLN A 41 -1.91 -11.98 -3.16
CA GLN A 41 -0.58 -11.77 -2.57
C GLN A 41 -0.68 -11.50 -1.08
N ALA A 42 -1.61 -10.65 -0.64
CA ALA A 42 -1.85 -10.36 0.77
C ALA A 42 -3.30 -9.92 1.03
N ALA A 43 -3.73 -10.10 2.27
CA ALA A 43 -4.91 -9.45 2.84
C ALA A 43 -4.47 -8.10 3.44
N MET A 44 -4.93 -6.98 2.87
CA MET A 44 -4.69 -5.64 3.39
C MET A 44 -5.84 -5.23 4.29
N ILE A 45 -5.60 -5.11 5.60
CA ILE A 45 -6.59 -4.94 6.65
C ILE A 45 -6.20 -3.86 7.67
N ALA A 46 -7.15 -3.45 8.50
CA ALA A 46 -6.91 -2.51 9.59
C ALA A 46 -6.00 -3.12 10.69
N PRO A 47 -5.15 -2.32 11.38
CA PRO A 47 -4.18 -2.81 12.37
C PRO A 47 -4.79 -3.65 13.50
N CYS A 48 -5.99 -3.30 13.96
CA CYS A 48 -6.67 -4.02 15.06
C CYS A 48 -7.00 -5.49 14.75
N TYR A 49 -6.80 -5.93 13.53
CA TYR A 49 -7.11 -7.28 13.07
C TYR A 49 -5.87 -8.13 12.70
N ILE A 50 -4.66 -7.60 12.87
CA ILE A 50 -3.42 -8.29 12.46
C ILE A 50 -3.32 -9.68 13.11
N ALA A 51 -3.39 -9.77 14.44
CA ALA A 51 -3.27 -11.03 15.15
C ALA A 51 -4.32 -12.07 14.71
N LEU A 52 -5.59 -11.64 14.57
CA LEU A 52 -6.66 -12.53 14.10
C LEU A 52 -6.43 -13.01 12.67
N ALA A 53 -6.00 -12.12 11.77
CA ALA A 53 -5.73 -12.50 10.37
C ALA A 53 -4.52 -13.45 10.27
N LYS A 54 -3.47 -13.25 11.08
CA LYS A 54 -2.32 -14.17 11.15
C LYS A 54 -2.74 -15.57 11.57
N ASP A 55 -3.63 -15.68 12.56
CA ASP A 55 -4.15 -16.98 13.00
C ASP A 55 -4.99 -17.67 11.90
N VAL A 56 -5.90 -16.94 11.27
CA VAL A 56 -6.80 -17.47 10.24
C VAL A 56 -6.04 -17.86 8.97
N LEU A 57 -5.07 -17.05 8.55
CA LEU A 57 -4.31 -17.28 7.31
C LEU A 57 -3.10 -18.20 7.50
N LYS A 58 -2.88 -18.74 8.68
CA LYS A 58 -1.76 -19.63 8.96
C LYS A 58 -1.73 -20.84 8.01
N GLY A 59 -0.60 -21.02 7.32
CA GLY A 59 -0.39 -22.12 6.38
C GLY A 59 -1.01 -21.94 4.99
N THR A 60 -1.68 -20.83 4.71
CA THR A 60 -2.25 -20.52 3.38
C THR A 60 -1.24 -19.92 2.40
N GLY A 61 -0.15 -19.35 2.90
CA GLY A 61 0.80 -18.57 2.10
C GLY A 61 0.35 -17.15 1.76
N ILE A 62 -0.82 -16.71 2.26
CA ILE A 62 -1.31 -15.33 2.13
C ILE A 62 -0.65 -14.48 3.21
N GLU A 63 -0.02 -13.38 2.83
CA GLU A 63 0.58 -12.44 3.77
C GLU A 63 -0.48 -11.51 4.40
N VAL A 64 -0.22 -11.07 5.63
CA VAL A 64 -1.01 -10.03 6.31
C VAL A 64 -0.36 -8.68 6.09
N ALA A 65 -1.03 -7.81 5.35
CA ALA A 65 -0.66 -6.42 5.16
C ALA A 65 -1.56 -5.50 6.00
N SER A 66 -1.03 -4.37 6.46
CA SER A 66 -1.80 -3.40 7.24
C SER A 66 -1.40 -1.96 6.92
N THR A 67 -1.96 -1.01 7.68
CA THR A 67 -1.68 0.43 7.50
C THR A 67 -1.18 1.03 8.81
N LEU A 68 -0.23 1.97 8.71
CA LEU A 68 0.29 2.72 9.84
C LEU A 68 -0.10 4.19 9.71
N ASN A 69 -0.72 4.80 10.74
CA ASN A 69 -1.14 6.20 10.77
C ASN A 69 -1.98 6.62 9.54
N PHE A 70 -2.91 5.76 9.16
CA PHE A 70 -3.73 5.89 7.96
C PHE A 70 -5.12 6.46 8.29
N PRO A 71 -5.68 7.35 7.45
CA PRO A 71 -5.04 8.03 6.32
C PRO A 71 -4.40 9.37 6.69
N GLN A 72 -4.40 9.78 7.96
CA GLN A 72 -4.13 11.14 8.42
C GLN A 72 -2.65 11.57 8.26
N ALA A 73 -1.70 10.67 8.35
CA ALA A 73 -0.27 10.93 8.18
C ALA A 73 0.42 11.83 9.22
N ASN A 74 -0.31 12.47 10.12
CA ASN A 74 0.18 13.59 10.94
C ASN A 74 0.33 13.29 12.45
N ASP A 75 0.38 12.02 12.85
CA ASP A 75 0.83 11.65 14.19
C ASP A 75 2.31 12.00 14.39
N THR A 76 2.71 12.18 15.64
CA THR A 76 4.14 12.35 15.94
C THR A 76 4.93 11.10 15.55
N LEU A 77 6.20 11.26 15.20
CA LEU A 77 7.06 10.13 14.88
C LEU A 77 7.10 9.09 16.02
N GLY A 78 7.13 9.54 17.28
CA GLY A 78 7.09 8.63 18.43
C GLY A 78 5.83 7.76 18.47
N MET A 79 4.65 8.32 18.15
CA MET A 79 3.40 7.56 18.05
C MET A 79 3.43 6.55 16.89
N LYS A 80 3.94 6.96 15.71
CA LYS A 80 4.10 6.06 14.56
C LYS A 80 5.02 4.88 14.88
N LEU A 81 6.17 5.14 15.51
CA LEU A 81 7.11 4.09 15.90
C LEU A 81 6.55 3.16 16.99
N ALA A 82 5.77 3.69 17.93
CA ALA A 82 5.11 2.86 18.94
C ALA A 82 4.05 1.95 18.32
N ALA A 83 3.22 2.48 17.43
CA ALA A 83 2.24 1.70 16.69
C ALA A 83 2.89 0.62 15.81
N LEU A 84 3.98 0.96 15.11
CA LEU A 84 4.73 -0.02 14.29
C LEU A 84 5.31 -1.16 15.13
N LYS A 85 5.86 -0.86 16.32
CA LYS A 85 6.35 -1.90 17.25
C LYS A 85 5.24 -2.89 17.63
N GLU A 86 4.03 -2.40 17.89
CA GLU A 86 2.90 -3.27 18.22
C GLU A 86 2.47 -4.10 17.00
N MET A 87 2.40 -3.51 15.80
CA MET A 87 2.10 -4.25 14.57
C MET A 87 3.12 -5.36 14.29
N ILE A 88 4.41 -5.10 14.50
CA ILE A 88 5.49 -6.11 14.37
C ILE A 88 5.28 -7.25 15.39
N LYS A 89 4.98 -6.92 16.65
CA LYS A 89 4.71 -7.90 17.70
C LYS A 89 3.49 -8.76 17.39
N GLU A 90 2.45 -8.21 16.76
CA GLU A 90 1.27 -8.95 16.30
C GLU A 90 1.53 -9.80 15.06
N GLY A 91 2.70 -9.65 14.41
CA GLY A 91 3.17 -10.49 13.32
C GLY A 91 2.77 -10.01 11.93
N VAL A 92 2.59 -8.70 11.73
CA VAL A 92 2.38 -8.13 10.39
C VAL A 92 3.53 -8.52 9.46
N ASP A 93 3.23 -8.92 8.22
CA ASP A 93 4.26 -9.24 7.22
C ASP A 93 4.70 -8.01 6.43
N GLN A 94 3.77 -7.08 6.22
CA GLN A 94 4.02 -5.84 5.48
C GLN A 94 3.03 -4.74 5.85
N PHE A 95 3.40 -3.48 5.65
CA PHE A 95 2.49 -2.37 5.90
C PHE A 95 2.71 -1.21 4.95
N ASP A 96 1.66 -0.40 4.79
CA ASP A 96 1.68 0.86 4.06
C ASP A 96 1.58 2.02 5.05
N PHE A 97 2.36 3.09 4.86
CA PHE A 97 2.30 4.28 5.70
C PHE A 97 2.41 5.58 4.89
N PRO A 98 1.65 6.61 5.21
CA PRO A 98 1.85 7.95 4.69
C PRO A 98 2.89 8.68 5.57
N PRO A 99 4.00 9.19 5.01
CA PRO A 99 4.81 10.18 5.70
C PRO A 99 4.05 11.50 5.77
N ASN A 100 4.39 12.38 6.72
CA ASN A 100 3.69 13.65 6.89
C ASN A 100 3.90 14.60 5.69
N PRO A 101 2.91 14.81 4.82
CA PRO A 101 3.08 15.64 3.62
C PRO A 101 3.31 17.11 3.96
N GLY A 102 2.85 17.56 5.12
CA GLY A 102 3.05 18.94 5.60
C GLY A 102 4.52 19.30 5.75
N LEU A 103 5.37 18.36 6.16
CA LEU A 103 6.82 18.60 6.25
C LEU A 103 7.42 18.88 4.88
N LEU A 104 7.08 18.08 3.88
CA LEU A 104 7.61 18.27 2.52
C LEU A 104 7.06 19.57 1.88
N ILE A 105 5.77 19.83 2.03
CA ILE A 105 5.13 21.06 1.52
C ILE A 105 5.72 22.29 2.18
N GLY A 106 6.03 22.22 3.48
CA GLY A 106 6.67 23.29 4.26
C GLY A 106 8.17 23.47 3.99
N GLY A 107 8.78 22.63 3.15
CA GLY A 107 10.22 22.68 2.85
C GLY A 107 11.11 22.01 3.89
N GLU A 108 10.52 21.26 4.82
CA GLU A 108 11.24 20.53 5.88
C GLU A 108 11.70 19.14 5.40
N GLU A 109 12.38 19.10 4.25
CA GLU A 109 12.78 17.82 3.60
C GLU A 109 13.59 16.91 4.52
N LYS A 110 14.45 17.48 5.36
CA LYS A 110 15.24 16.69 6.30
C LYS A 110 14.34 15.97 7.32
N ALA A 111 13.35 16.65 7.88
CA ALA A 111 12.41 16.04 8.83
C ALA A 111 11.54 14.99 8.15
N TYR A 112 11.09 15.24 6.91
CA TYR A 112 10.34 14.29 6.10
C TYR A 112 11.16 13.01 5.82
N PHE A 113 12.42 13.15 5.42
CA PHE A 113 13.33 12.04 5.20
C PHE A 113 13.58 11.24 6.48
N GLU A 114 13.90 11.92 7.59
CA GLU A 114 14.18 11.27 8.88
C GLU A 114 12.97 10.50 9.41
N GLU A 115 11.75 11.01 9.20
CA GLU A 115 10.54 10.27 9.55
C GLU A 115 10.45 8.96 8.77
N ILE A 116 10.62 9.01 7.46
CA ILE A 116 10.59 7.79 6.62
C ILE A 116 11.70 6.84 7.04
N LYS A 117 12.93 7.35 7.18
CA LYS A 117 14.11 6.54 7.51
C LYS A 117 13.96 5.77 8.83
N GLN A 118 13.48 6.42 9.88
CA GLN A 118 13.31 5.75 11.17
C GLN A 118 12.19 4.69 11.13
N ILE A 119 11.13 4.90 10.37
CA ILE A 119 10.08 3.91 10.15
C ILE A 119 10.63 2.70 9.38
N VAL A 120 11.39 2.95 8.30
CA VAL A 120 12.05 1.90 7.49
C VAL A 120 13.01 1.07 8.34
N ASP A 121 13.89 1.73 9.11
CA ASP A 121 14.88 1.05 9.95
C ASP A 121 14.22 0.12 10.98
N LEU A 122 13.14 0.60 11.61
CA LEU A 122 12.39 -0.21 12.57
C LEU A 122 11.67 -1.38 11.88
N ALA A 123 11.08 -1.16 10.71
CA ALA A 123 10.42 -2.20 9.92
C ALA A 123 11.40 -3.31 9.53
N HIS A 124 12.54 -2.93 8.93
CA HIS A 124 13.57 -3.87 8.48
C HIS A 124 14.21 -4.63 9.66
N ALA A 125 14.44 -3.96 10.81
CA ALA A 125 14.90 -4.65 12.02
C ALA A 125 13.89 -5.70 12.52
N GLY A 126 12.59 -5.51 12.25
CA GLY A 126 11.52 -6.48 12.52
C GLY A 126 11.28 -7.51 11.40
N GLY A 127 12.02 -7.42 10.30
CA GLY A 127 11.82 -8.30 9.12
C GLY A 127 10.54 -8.02 8.34
N VAL A 128 9.98 -6.80 8.43
CA VAL A 128 8.70 -6.39 7.85
C VAL A 128 8.91 -5.51 6.62
N ILE A 129 8.19 -5.80 5.54
CA ILE A 129 8.21 -5.01 4.30
C ILE A 129 7.42 -3.70 4.52
N CYS A 130 8.00 -2.57 4.13
CA CYS A 130 7.38 -1.25 4.27
C CYS A 130 7.15 -0.55 2.93
N LYS A 131 6.00 0.13 2.82
CA LYS A 131 5.57 0.83 1.62
C LYS A 131 5.10 2.24 1.97
N THR A 132 5.63 3.26 1.30
CA THR A 132 5.16 4.63 1.51
C THR A 132 3.97 4.98 0.63
N MET A 133 2.98 5.67 1.19
CA MET A 133 1.89 6.34 0.46
C MET A 133 2.21 7.84 0.39
N LEU A 134 2.69 8.33 -0.75
CA LEU A 134 3.22 9.69 -0.88
C LEU A 134 2.15 10.79 -0.96
N GLU A 135 0.88 10.40 -1.06
CA GLU A 135 -0.31 11.27 -1.10
C GLU A 135 -0.18 12.40 -2.15
N PHE A 136 0.01 11.99 -3.40
CA PHE A 136 0.21 12.88 -4.55
C PHE A 136 -0.89 13.93 -4.74
N GLY A 137 -2.08 13.69 -4.20
CA GLY A 137 -3.17 14.67 -4.21
C GLY A 137 -2.88 15.97 -3.45
N PHE A 138 -1.89 15.98 -2.56
CA PHE A 138 -1.43 17.20 -1.87
C PHE A 138 -0.24 17.88 -2.55
N LEU A 139 0.43 17.21 -3.49
CA LEU A 139 1.75 17.58 -3.98
C LEU A 139 1.70 18.14 -5.42
N ASN A 140 2.50 19.16 -5.67
CA ASN A 140 2.80 19.60 -7.04
C ASN A 140 3.83 18.66 -7.70
N GLU A 141 4.03 18.77 -9.03
CA GLU A 141 4.91 17.88 -9.79
C GLU A 141 6.34 17.77 -9.25
N LYS A 142 6.93 18.89 -8.81
CA LYS A 142 8.27 18.89 -8.22
C LYS A 142 8.30 18.16 -6.88
N GLN A 143 7.27 18.36 -6.07
CA GLN A 143 7.14 17.70 -4.77
C GLN A 143 6.86 16.20 -4.92
N LYS A 144 6.08 15.77 -5.92
CA LYS A 144 5.87 14.34 -6.24
C LYS A 144 7.19 13.65 -6.54
N ALA A 145 7.99 14.22 -7.44
CA ALA A 145 9.30 13.69 -7.78
C ALA A 145 10.23 13.64 -6.55
N ARG A 146 10.26 14.72 -5.77
CA ARG A 146 11.12 14.80 -4.58
C ARG A 146 10.69 13.83 -3.48
N ALA A 147 9.39 13.66 -3.26
CA ALA A 147 8.85 12.66 -2.32
C ALA A 147 9.29 11.24 -2.68
N ALA A 148 9.22 10.87 -3.97
CA ALA A 148 9.67 9.56 -4.44
C ALA A 148 11.18 9.36 -4.23
N GLN A 149 12.00 10.37 -4.54
CA GLN A 149 13.44 10.32 -4.31
C GLN A 149 13.78 10.12 -2.83
N LEU A 150 13.21 10.95 -1.95
CA LEU A 150 13.47 10.87 -0.50
C LEU A 150 13.03 9.53 0.09
N ALA A 151 11.90 8.99 -0.37
CA ALA A 151 11.43 7.68 0.07
C ALA A 151 12.40 6.56 -0.39
N CYS A 152 12.85 6.60 -1.64
CA CYS A 152 13.83 5.66 -2.18
C CYS A 152 15.18 5.77 -1.45
N GLU A 153 15.69 6.99 -1.24
CA GLU A 153 16.92 7.27 -0.48
C GLU A 153 16.84 6.76 0.97
N ALA A 154 15.65 6.82 1.58
CA ALA A 154 15.40 6.28 2.93
C ALA A 154 15.36 4.75 2.98
N GLY A 155 15.27 4.07 1.82
CA GLY A 155 15.34 2.62 1.70
C GLY A 155 14.01 1.90 1.80
N VAL A 156 12.88 2.54 1.45
CA VAL A 156 11.58 1.86 1.41
C VAL A 156 11.58 0.74 0.38
N ASP A 157 10.86 -0.34 0.67
CA ASP A 157 10.71 -1.44 -0.30
C ASP A 157 9.81 -1.04 -1.47
N TRP A 158 8.78 -0.23 -1.20
CA TRP A 158 7.81 0.20 -2.21
C TRP A 158 7.39 1.66 -2.02
N VAL A 159 7.20 2.35 -3.13
CA VAL A 159 6.53 3.66 -3.16
C VAL A 159 5.14 3.51 -3.79
N LYS A 160 4.18 4.30 -3.29
CA LYS A 160 2.80 4.34 -3.78
C LYS A 160 2.35 5.80 -3.92
N GLN A 161 1.67 6.14 -5.02
CA GLN A 161 1.28 7.52 -5.30
C GLN A 161 0.25 8.07 -4.29
N SER A 162 -0.69 7.22 -3.82
CA SER A 162 -1.75 7.66 -2.91
C SER A 162 -2.33 6.52 -2.09
N SER A 163 -2.97 6.86 -0.99
CA SER A 163 -3.84 5.94 -0.25
C SER A 163 -5.15 5.65 -1.01
N GLY A 164 -5.62 6.60 -1.82
CA GLY A 164 -6.98 6.59 -2.38
C GLY A 164 -8.06 7.08 -1.39
N TRP A 165 -7.67 7.50 -0.18
CA TRP A 165 -8.58 7.88 0.91
C TRP A 165 -8.40 9.33 1.35
N GLY A 166 -9.50 9.94 1.79
CA GLY A 166 -9.49 11.30 2.35
C GLY A 166 -9.18 12.39 1.32
N VAL A 167 -8.82 13.56 1.81
CA VAL A 167 -8.64 14.77 0.98
C VAL A 167 -7.44 14.65 0.04
N GLY A 168 -6.36 13.98 0.47
CA GLY A 168 -5.16 13.72 -0.36
C GLY A 168 -5.26 12.47 -1.22
N GLY A 169 -6.32 11.69 -1.02
CA GLY A 169 -6.54 10.46 -1.78
C GLY A 169 -6.91 10.75 -3.22
N CYS A 170 -6.17 10.19 -4.15
CA CYS A 170 -6.44 10.33 -5.58
C CYS A 170 -6.49 8.96 -6.27
N ALA A 171 -7.20 8.92 -7.41
CA ALA A 171 -7.16 7.74 -8.27
C ALA A 171 -5.77 7.57 -8.86
N ALA A 172 -5.32 6.31 -9.01
CA ALA A 172 -4.08 6.02 -9.70
C ALA A 172 -4.15 6.42 -11.17
N THR A 173 -3.09 7.05 -11.66
CA THR A 173 -2.91 7.41 -13.06
C THR A 173 -1.61 6.83 -13.62
N VAL A 174 -1.58 6.59 -14.92
CA VAL A 174 -0.36 6.17 -15.64
C VAL A 174 0.76 7.20 -15.43
N GLU A 175 0.42 8.48 -15.41
CA GLU A 175 1.39 9.55 -15.21
C GLU A 175 2.03 9.52 -13.81
N ASP A 176 1.24 9.29 -12.76
CA ASP A 176 1.78 9.14 -11.41
C ASP A 176 2.75 7.95 -11.31
N VAL A 177 2.44 6.83 -11.98
CA VAL A 177 3.35 5.68 -12.03
C VAL A 177 4.66 6.02 -12.72
N LYS A 178 4.60 6.75 -13.84
CA LYS A 178 5.81 7.22 -14.55
C LYS A 178 6.65 8.17 -13.70
N ILE A 179 6.00 9.10 -12.96
CA ILE A 179 6.70 9.98 -12.02
C ILE A 179 7.42 9.15 -10.95
N LEU A 180 6.75 8.18 -10.33
CA LEU A 180 7.38 7.30 -9.35
C LEU A 180 8.57 6.56 -9.97
N LYS A 181 8.36 5.87 -11.10
CA LYS A 181 9.39 5.04 -11.73
C LYS A 181 10.61 5.83 -12.20
N ALA A 182 10.41 7.08 -12.63
CA ALA A 182 11.50 7.97 -13.06
C ALA A 182 12.34 8.52 -11.89
N ASN A 183 11.83 8.45 -10.64
CA ASN A 183 12.45 9.07 -9.46
C ASN A 183 12.87 8.07 -8.38
N ILE A 184 12.82 6.77 -8.68
CA ILE A 184 13.32 5.71 -7.81
C ILE A 184 14.34 4.83 -8.55
N HIS A 185 15.06 4.03 -7.81
CA HIS A 185 15.97 3.01 -8.34
C HIS A 185 15.81 1.70 -7.58
N GLU A 186 16.32 0.61 -8.14
CA GLU A 186 16.32 -0.69 -7.48
C GLU A 186 17.07 -0.60 -6.12
N PRO A 187 16.60 -1.31 -5.08
CA PRO A 187 15.54 -2.33 -5.11
C PRO A 187 14.10 -1.79 -4.88
N THR A 188 13.90 -0.48 -4.76
CA THR A 188 12.57 0.11 -4.52
C THR A 188 11.64 -0.12 -5.71
N LYS A 189 10.40 -0.53 -5.43
CA LYS A 189 9.37 -0.89 -6.41
C LYS A 189 8.17 0.05 -6.36
N VAL A 190 7.28 -0.06 -7.36
CA VAL A 190 6.06 0.76 -7.43
C VAL A 190 4.82 -0.08 -7.16
N LYS A 191 4.06 0.32 -6.14
CA LYS A 191 2.68 -0.13 -5.87
C LYS A 191 1.71 0.97 -6.28
N VAL A 192 0.51 0.60 -6.70
CA VAL A 192 -0.58 1.54 -6.98
C VAL A 192 -1.83 1.21 -6.19
N SER A 193 -2.63 2.22 -5.87
CA SER A 193 -3.98 2.08 -5.33
C SER A 193 -4.85 3.31 -5.64
N GLY A 194 -6.14 3.18 -5.40
CA GLY A 194 -7.12 4.21 -5.72
C GLY A 194 -7.76 4.00 -7.09
N LYS A 195 -8.99 3.49 -7.09
CA LYS A 195 -9.85 3.30 -8.28
C LYS A 195 -9.29 2.37 -9.37
N VAL A 196 -8.34 1.50 -9.05
CA VAL A 196 -7.92 0.40 -9.93
C VAL A 196 -8.92 -0.74 -9.75
N ASN A 197 -9.97 -0.75 -10.54
CA ASN A 197 -11.13 -1.62 -10.40
C ASN A 197 -11.44 -2.44 -11.66
N THR A 198 -10.57 -2.45 -12.67
CA THR A 198 -10.66 -3.30 -13.85
C THR A 198 -9.29 -3.86 -14.24
N LEU A 199 -9.30 -4.98 -14.99
CA LEU A 199 -8.09 -5.60 -15.49
C LEU A 199 -7.32 -4.67 -16.45
N GLU A 200 -8.05 -3.89 -17.27
CA GLU A 200 -7.47 -2.94 -18.22
C GLU A 200 -6.71 -1.83 -17.50
N LYS A 201 -7.28 -1.28 -16.41
CA LYS A 201 -6.58 -0.29 -15.59
C LYS A 201 -5.33 -0.89 -14.95
N MET A 202 -5.43 -2.10 -14.39
CA MET A 202 -4.28 -2.79 -13.83
C MET A 202 -3.18 -2.99 -14.88
N LYS A 203 -3.52 -3.45 -16.09
CA LYS A 203 -2.56 -3.58 -17.21
C LYS A 203 -1.87 -2.26 -17.52
N ALA A 204 -2.62 -1.18 -17.67
CA ALA A 204 -2.06 0.14 -17.98
C ALA A 204 -1.08 0.62 -16.89
N MET A 205 -1.37 0.38 -15.58
CA MET A 205 -0.46 0.70 -14.49
C MET A 205 0.84 -0.14 -14.56
N PHE A 206 0.72 -1.43 -14.85
CA PHE A 206 1.88 -2.34 -14.96
C PHE A 206 2.74 -2.04 -16.19
N GLU A 207 2.15 -1.68 -17.31
CA GLU A 207 2.87 -1.21 -18.50
C GLU A 207 3.65 0.09 -18.22
N ALA A 208 3.14 0.93 -17.32
CA ALA A 208 3.83 2.13 -16.87
C ALA A 208 4.95 1.86 -15.84
N GLY A 209 5.01 0.65 -15.26
CA GLY A 209 6.07 0.24 -14.33
C GLY A 209 5.62 -0.09 -12.91
N ALA A 210 4.32 -0.17 -12.63
CA ALA A 210 3.83 -0.73 -11.38
C ALA A 210 4.03 -2.25 -11.33
N GLU A 211 4.15 -2.81 -10.13
CA GLU A 211 4.37 -4.23 -9.90
C GLU A 211 3.38 -4.84 -8.90
N LEU A 212 2.58 -4.00 -8.23
CA LEU A 212 1.62 -4.40 -7.22
C LEU A 212 0.43 -3.45 -7.20
N VAL A 213 -0.77 -3.98 -6.96
CA VAL A 213 -2.02 -3.21 -6.82
C VAL A 213 -2.66 -3.47 -5.47
N GLY A 214 -3.03 -2.39 -4.76
CA GLY A 214 -3.95 -2.43 -3.62
C GLY A 214 -5.36 -2.05 -4.08
N THR A 215 -6.34 -2.93 -3.88
CA THR A 215 -7.70 -2.70 -4.34
C THR A 215 -8.73 -3.54 -3.58
N SER A 216 -9.93 -3.01 -3.40
CA SER A 216 -11.11 -3.77 -2.95
C SER A 216 -11.84 -4.50 -4.08
N SER A 217 -11.43 -4.31 -5.34
CA SER A 217 -12.02 -4.94 -6.53
C SER A 217 -11.24 -6.18 -7.01
N GLY A 218 -10.39 -6.78 -6.16
CA GLY A 218 -9.55 -7.92 -6.53
C GLY A 218 -10.26 -9.04 -7.25
N PRO A 219 -11.38 -9.60 -6.72
CA PRO A 219 -12.17 -10.64 -7.41
C PRO A 219 -12.60 -10.23 -8.82
N SER A 220 -13.16 -9.03 -8.97
CA SER A 220 -13.64 -8.52 -10.26
C SER A 220 -12.51 -8.41 -11.27
N ILE A 221 -11.33 -7.93 -10.86
CA ILE A 221 -10.15 -7.83 -11.74
C ILE A 221 -9.72 -9.21 -12.23
N VAL A 222 -9.61 -10.21 -11.32
CA VAL A 222 -9.19 -11.58 -11.66
C VAL A 222 -10.22 -12.27 -12.55
N ASP A 223 -11.51 -11.99 -12.35
CA ASP A 223 -12.58 -12.57 -13.15
C ASP A 223 -12.83 -11.84 -14.48
N GLY A 224 -12.12 -10.74 -14.75
CA GLY A 224 -12.29 -9.93 -15.95
C GLY A 224 -13.59 -9.12 -15.95
N LEU A 225 -14.12 -8.82 -14.76
CA LEU A 225 -15.32 -8.01 -14.56
C LEU A 225 -14.96 -6.57 -14.16
N VAL A 226 -15.93 -5.67 -14.25
CA VAL A 226 -15.79 -4.32 -13.71
C VAL A 226 -16.15 -4.34 -12.23
N GLY A 227 -15.23 -3.89 -11.39
CA GLY A 227 -15.48 -3.72 -9.96
C GLY A 227 -16.37 -2.52 -9.66
N ASP A 228 -16.80 -2.39 -8.40
CA ASP A 228 -17.60 -1.26 -7.96
C ASP A 228 -16.88 0.06 -8.21
N ILE A 229 -17.49 0.97 -8.94
CA ILE A 229 -16.94 2.29 -9.26
C ILE A 229 -16.77 3.16 -8.01
N ASN A 230 -17.55 2.91 -6.96
CA ASN A 230 -17.48 3.62 -5.69
C ASN A 230 -16.54 2.94 -4.68
N ALA A 231 -16.09 1.72 -4.95
CA ALA A 231 -15.14 1.03 -4.10
C ALA A 231 -13.77 1.72 -4.12
N TYR A 232 -13.06 1.54 -3.02
CA TYR A 232 -11.69 2.02 -2.83
C TYR A 232 -10.72 1.44 -3.89
#